data_045c29b56f24e8f626f34ddfbf2cb5d6
#
_entry.id   045c29b56f24e8f626f34ddfbf2cb5d6
#
_cell.length_a   1.000
_cell.length_b   1.000
_cell.length_c   1.000
_cell.angle_alpha   90.00
_cell.angle_beta   90.00
_cell.angle_gamma   90.00
#
_symmetry.space_group_name_H-M   'P 1'
#
loop_
_entity.id
_entity.type
_entity.pdbx_description
1 polymer ?
#
loop_
_entity_poly.entity_id
_entity_poly.type
_entity_poly.pdbx_seq_one_letter_code
_entity_poly.pdbx_strand_id
1 'polypeptide(L)'
;MAKNSMVQLNNIWKDRNITTELKTKLFKCLVWPVMLYGCEAWTMKKEDERRVEAAELWFYRRLLRVKWTDRRSNESILNELGTTRKLLVLIQQRKLKYVGHAIRNERTDLMSAVLQGKVEGKRNRGRPPASLARNITNISGKKLQEVVRLSKDRESWRQLVWSSCAAANTVPGDTDR
;
A
#
# COMPACT_ATOMS: atom_id res chain seq x y z
N MET A 1 9.85 -10.21 -7.99
CA MET A 1 9.81 -9.25 -9.13
C MET A 1 10.42 -7.89 -8.73
N ALA A 2 9.83 -7.02 -7.92
CA ALA A 2 10.36 -5.69 -7.59
C ALA A 2 11.81 -5.66 -7.06
N LYS A 3 12.22 -6.65 -6.25
CA LYS A 3 13.60 -6.81 -5.80
C LYS A 3 14.57 -7.03 -7.00
N ASN A 4 14.15 -7.82 -7.98
CA ASN A 4 14.97 -8.06 -9.17
C ASN A 4 15.09 -6.80 -10.03
N SER A 5 13.99 -6.04 -10.22
CA SER A 5 14.04 -4.74 -10.92
C SER A 5 15.01 -3.79 -10.22
N MET A 6 15.01 -3.74 -8.90
CA MET A 6 15.96 -2.92 -8.14
C MET A 6 17.41 -3.37 -8.34
N VAL A 7 17.65 -4.67 -8.46
CA VAL A 7 19.00 -5.22 -8.73
C VAL A 7 19.44 -4.93 -10.14
N GLN A 8 18.57 -5.06 -11.13
CA GLN A 8 18.89 -4.76 -12.54
C GLN A 8 19.30 -3.30 -12.74
N LEU A 9 18.71 -2.39 -11.98
CA LEU A 9 19.04 -0.96 -12.02
C LEU A 9 20.25 -0.57 -11.14
N ASN A 10 21.04 -1.56 -10.68
CA ASN A 10 22.13 -1.33 -9.72
C ASN A 10 23.20 -0.35 -10.25
N ASN A 11 23.46 -0.31 -11.56
CA ASN A 11 24.39 0.63 -12.17
C ASN A 11 23.92 2.08 -11.99
N ILE A 12 22.62 2.33 -12.15
CA ILE A 12 22.01 3.65 -11.91
C ILE A 12 22.16 4.07 -10.45
N TRP A 13 21.89 3.15 -9.51
CA TRP A 13 22.03 3.46 -8.08
C TRP A 13 23.47 3.74 -7.67
N LYS A 14 24.43 3.12 -8.35
CA LYS A 14 25.87 3.30 -8.09
C LYS A 14 26.46 4.56 -8.74
N ASP A 15 25.85 5.08 -9.77
CA ASP A 15 26.36 6.25 -10.47
C ASP A 15 26.33 7.49 -9.54
N ARG A 16 27.46 8.18 -9.44
CA ARG A 16 27.63 9.40 -8.63
C ARG A 16 27.16 10.65 -9.37
N ASN A 17 27.09 10.60 -10.69
CA ASN A 17 26.65 11.74 -11.50
C ASN A 17 25.13 11.91 -11.48
N ILE A 18 24.40 10.88 -11.07
CA ILE A 18 22.95 10.91 -10.94
C ILE A 18 22.57 11.40 -9.54
N THR A 19 21.81 12.50 -9.47
CA THR A 19 21.35 13.08 -8.19
C THR A 19 20.39 12.13 -7.48
N THR A 20 20.35 12.21 -6.15
CA THR A 20 19.44 11.41 -5.31
C THR A 20 17.98 11.66 -5.67
N GLU A 21 17.64 12.89 -6.03
CA GLU A 21 16.29 13.25 -6.48
C GLU A 21 15.90 12.50 -7.76
N LEU A 22 16.79 12.47 -8.76
CA LEU A 22 16.53 11.74 -10.01
C LEU A 22 16.46 10.23 -9.77
N LYS A 23 17.33 9.68 -8.92
CA LYS A 23 17.24 8.27 -8.49
C LYS A 23 15.89 7.96 -7.85
N THR A 24 15.39 8.85 -6.99
CA THR A 24 14.07 8.68 -6.34
C THR A 24 12.93 8.73 -7.36
N LYS A 25 13.00 9.61 -8.36
CA LYS A 25 12.03 9.65 -9.47
C LYS A 25 12.05 8.34 -10.28
N LEU A 26 13.23 7.88 -10.66
CA LEU A 26 13.40 6.62 -11.39
C LEU A 26 12.89 5.41 -10.58
N PHE A 27 13.17 5.37 -9.30
CA PHE A 27 12.66 4.33 -8.40
C PHE A 27 11.11 4.30 -8.39
N LYS A 28 10.48 5.47 -8.26
CA LYS A 28 9.01 5.58 -8.28
C LYS A 28 8.40 5.20 -9.64
N CYS A 29 9.10 5.48 -10.74
CA CYS A 29 8.61 5.15 -12.08
C CYS A 29 8.85 3.69 -12.50
N LEU A 30 9.95 3.08 -12.07
CA LEU A 30 10.37 1.77 -12.56
C LEU A 30 10.13 0.63 -11.57
N VAL A 31 10.33 0.87 -10.28
CA VAL A 31 10.24 -0.18 -9.25
C VAL A 31 8.86 -0.23 -8.59
N TRP A 32 8.29 0.91 -8.25
CA TRP A 32 6.97 0.96 -7.62
C TRP A 32 5.84 0.33 -8.44
N PRO A 33 5.73 0.54 -9.76
CA PRO A 33 4.69 -0.11 -10.55
C PRO A 33 4.76 -1.64 -10.48
N VAL A 34 5.98 -2.20 -10.47
CA VAL A 34 6.20 -3.64 -10.33
C VAL A 34 5.78 -4.13 -8.93
N MET A 35 6.07 -3.36 -7.89
CA MET A 35 5.70 -3.69 -6.51
C MET A 35 4.19 -3.57 -6.29
N LEU A 36 3.55 -2.58 -6.90
CA LEU A 36 2.14 -2.26 -6.73
C LEU A 36 1.23 -3.02 -7.70
N TYR A 37 1.78 -3.88 -8.56
CA TYR A 37 0.98 -4.64 -9.52
C TYR A 37 0.03 -5.60 -8.78
N GLY A 38 -1.27 -5.48 -9.05
CA GLY A 38 -2.31 -6.31 -8.46
C GLY A 38 -2.50 -6.14 -6.94
N CYS A 39 -1.95 -5.08 -6.34
CA CYS A 39 -2.05 -4.86 -4.89
C CYS A 39 -3.49 -4.60 -4.42
N GLU A 40 -4.39 -4.27 -5.31
CA GLU A 40 -5.81 -4.06 -5.04
C GLU A 40 -6.48 -5.32 -4.49
N ALA A 41 -6.05 -6.50 -4.96
CA ALA A 41 -6.57 -7.80 -4.55
C ALA A 41 -5.92 -8.35 -3.27
N TRP A 42 -4.85 -7.77 -2.78
CA TRP A 42 -4.14 -8.31 -1.61
C TRP A 42 -4.97 -8.18 -0.34
N THR A 43 -5.08 -9.27 0.40
CA THR A 43 -5.65 -9.27 1.74
C THR A 43 -4.52 -9.24 2.76
N MET A 44 -4.24 -8.07 3.31
CA MET A 44 -3.08 -7.84 4.18
C MET A 44 -3.44 -8.00 5.64
N LYS A 45 -2.58 -8.69 6.39
CA LYS A 45 -2.55 -8.73 7.84
C LYS A 45 -1.55 -7.67 8.34
N LYS A 46 -1.59 -7.33 9.62
CA LYS A 46 -0.61 -6.41 10.24
C LYS A 46 0.86 -6.82 10.01
N GLU A 47 1.12 -8.12 9.96
CA GLU A 47 2.46 -8.63 9.68
C GLU A 47 2.88 -8.35 8.22
N ASP A 48 1.96 -8.47 7.27
CA ASP A 48 2.23 -8.18 5.87
C ASP A 48 2.45 -6.67 5.66
N GLU A 49 1.72 -5.82 6.39
CA GLU A 49 1.93 -4.36 6.41
C GLU A 49 3.35 -4.02 6.88
N ARG A 50 3.80 -4.61 7.99
CA ARG A 50 5.18 -4.45 8.48
C ARG A 50 6.22 -4.91 7.45
N ARG A 51 5.96 -6.02 6.74
CA ARG A 51 6.84 -6.51 5.68
C ARG A 51 6.91 -5.53 4.50
N VAL A 52 5.80 -4.90 4.13
CA VAL A 52 5.75 -3.88 3.08
C VAL A 52 6.55 -2.64 3.50
N GLU A 53 6.39 -2.17 4.73
CA GLU A 53 7.17 -1.06 5.27
C GLU A 53 8.68 -1.36 5.34
N ALA A 54 9.03 -2.57 5.78
CA ALA A 54 10.43 -3.01 5.80
C ALA A 54 11.01 -3.10 4.38
N ALA A 55 10.21 -3.56 3.40
CA ALA A 55 10.63 -3.60 2.00
C ALA A 55 10.86 -2.18 1.44
N GLU A 56 10.00 -1.21 1.76
CA GLU A 56 10.17 0.19 1.35
C GLU A 56 11.48 0.76 1.86
N LEU A 57 11.78 0.57 3.15
CA LEU A 57 13.05 1.01 3.74
C LEU A 57 14.26 0.29 3.14
N TRP A 58 14.13 -1.00 2.82
CA TRP A 58 15.18 -1.74 2.13
C TRP A 58 15.49 -1.14 0.76
N PHE A 59 14.45 -0.75 -0.01
CA PHE A 59 14.64 -0.07 -1.28
C PHE A 59 15.34 1.28 -1.12
N TYR A 60 14.93 2.09 -0.15
CA TYR A 60 15.55 3.39 0.12
C TYR A 60 17.01 3.27 0.54
N ARG A 61 17.35 2.31 1.41
CA ARG A 61 18.76 2.03 1.79
C ARG A 61 19.60 1.65 0.58
N ARG A 62 19.06 0.84 -0.31
CA ARG A 62 19.77 0.44 -1.53
C ARG A 62 19.95 1.61 -2.51
N LEU A 63 18.96 2.49 -2.63
CA LEU A 63 19.04 3.70 -3.44
C LEU A 63 20.13 4.64 -2.93
N LEU A 64 20.23 4.84 -1.62
CA LEU A 64 21.26 5.63 -0.96
C LEU A 64 22.60 4.90 -0.79
N ARG A 65 22.68 3.61 -1.17
CA ARG A 65 23.87 2.76 -1.00
C ARG A 65 24.31 2.59 0.44
N VAL A 66 23.40 2.73 1.40
CA VAL A 66 23.66 2.54 2.81
C VAL A 66 23.88 1.06 3.10
N LYS A 67 25.04 0.73 3.66
CA LYS A 67 25.37 -0.63 4.09
C LYS A 67 24.78 -0.91 5.46
N TRP A 68 24.62 -2.18 5.79
CA TRP A 68 24.20 -2.60 7.13
C TRP A 68 25.18 -2.13 8.21
N THR A 69 26.48 -2.11 7.92
CA THR A 69 27.53 -1.66 8.81
C THR A 69 27.45 -0.18 9.20
N ASP A 70 26.77 0.64 8.40
CA ASP A 70 26.69 2.09 8.59
C ASP A 70 25.77 2.48 9.76
N ARG A 71 25.03 1.52 10.32
CA ARG A 71 24.14 1.64 11.49
C ARG A 71 23.20 2.85 11.45
N ARG A 72 22.81 3.28 10.25
CA ARG A 72 21.93 4.45 10.06
C ARG A 72 20.48 4.11 10.44
N SER A 73 19.83 5.02 11.17
CA SER A 73 18.43 4.89 11.54
C SER A 73 17.49 5.04 10.33
N ASN A 74 16.27 4.54 10.44
CA ASN A 74 15.26 4.68 9.41
C ASN A 74 14.88 6.15 9.18
N GLU A 75 14.80 6.93 10.24
CA GLU A 75 14.51 8.36 10.18
C GLU A 75 15.58 9.13 9.41
N SER A 76 16.87 8.84 9.66
CA SER A 76 17.97 9.43 8.91
C SER A 76 17.86 9.17 7.40
N ILE A 77 17.42 7.97 7.01
CA ILE A 77 17.21 7.60 5.61
C ILE A 77 16.04 8.39 4.99
N LEU A 78 14.93 8.49 5.70
CA LEU A 78 13.74 9.20 5.24
C LEU A 78 14.00 10.71 5.13
N ASN A 79 14.70 11.29 6.09
CA ASN A 79 15.06 12.71 6.10
C ASN A 79 16.00 13.06 4.93
N GLU A 80 17.01 12.23 4.65
CA GLU A 80 17.91 12.43 3.51
C GLU A 80 17.18 12.40 2.17
N LEU A 81 16.15 11.53 2.06
CA LEU A 81 15.33 11.44 0.85
C LEU A 81 14.22 12.50 0.78
N GLY A 82 14.00 13.28 1.83
CA GLY A 82 12.90 14.22 1.93
C GLY A 82 11.54 13.57 1.75
N THR A 83 11.38 12.33 2.26
CA THR A 83 10.17 11.53 2.06
C THR A 83 9.70 10.86 3.34
N THR A 84 8.47 10.40 3.34
CA THR A 84 7.88 9.57 4.38
C THR A 84 7.59 8.17 3.84
N ARG A 85 7.19 7.24 4.71
CA ARG A 85 6.71 5.91 4.29
C ARG A 85 5.40 6.06 3.55
N LYS A 86 5.38 5.78 2.25
CA LYS A 86 4.22 6.01 1.37
C LYS A 86 3.68 4.75 0.72
N LEU A 87 4.46 3.67 0.70
CA LEU A 87 4.10 2.48 -0.06
C LEU A 87 2.82 1.82 0.48
N LEU A 88 2.71 1.65 1.80
CA LEU A 88 1.51 1.10 2.42
C LEU A 88 0.28 1.97 2.17
N VAL A 89 0.43 3.28 2.31
CA VAL A 89 -0.65 4.26 2.03
C VAL A 89 -1.12 4.17 0.59
N LEU A 90 -0.19 4.05 -0.36
CA LEU A 90 -0.53 3.88 -1.78
C LEU A 90 -1.29 2.58 -2.06
N ILE A 91 -0.91 1.48 -1.41
CA ILE A 91 -1.63 0.20 -1.51
C ILE A 91 -3.06 0.37 -0.98
N GLN A 92 -3.23 1.00 0.17
CA GLN A 92 -4.56 1.25 0.76
C GLN A 92 -5.42 2.15 -0.12
N GLN A 93 -4.84 3.22 -0.67
CA GLN A 93 -5.53 4.11 -1.63
C GLN A 93 -5.99 3.38 -2.89
N ARG A 94 -5.11 2.56 -3.48
CA ARG A 94 -5.45 1.78 -4.69
C ARG A 94 -6.59 0.80 -4.41
N LYS A 95 -6.56 0.10 -3.27
CA LYS A 95 -7.63 -0.79 -2.85
C LYS A 95 -8.97 -0.08 -2.73
N LEU A 96 -9.02 1.02 -1.99
CA LEU A 96 -10.26 1.79 -1.82
C LEU A 96 -10.75 2.34 -3.16
N LYS A 97 -9.87 2.89 -4.01
CA LYS A 97 -10.24 3.36 -5.36
C LYS A 97 -10.83 2.24 -6.20
N TYR A 98 -10.20 1.05 -6.20
CA TYR A 98 -10.69 -0.10 -6.93
C TYR A 98 -12.07 -0.56 -6.44
N VAL A 99 -12.27 -0.65 -5.13
CA VAL A 99 -13.56 -1.02 -4.53
C VAL A 99 -14.65 -0.04 -4.90
N GLY A 100 -14.41 1.26 -4.80
CA GLY A 100 -15.37 2.27 -5.22
C GLY A 100 -15.70 2.19 -6.71
N HIS A 101 -14.71 1.88 -7.55
CA HIS A 101 -14.94 1.66 -8.98
C HIS A 101 -15.79 0.40 -9.22
N ALA A 102 -15.44 -0.70 -8.58
CA ALA A 102 -16.14 -1.97 -8.74
C ALA A 102 -17.61 -1.92 -8.30
N ILE A 103 -17.90 -1.21 -7.19
CA ILE A 103 -19.28 -1.08 -6.69
C ILE A 103 -20.14 -0.19 -7.61
N ARG A 104 -19.55 0.84 -8.23
CA ARG A 104 -20.29 1.73 -9.16
C ARG A 104 -20.45 1.16 -10.57
N ASN A 105 -19.67 0.14 -10.91
CA ASN A 105 -19.74 -0.45 -12.24
C ASN A 105 -20.83 -1.52 -12.28
N GLU A 106 -21.96 -1.19 -12.86
CA GLU A 106 -23.12 -2.09 -12.99
C GLU A 106 -22.81 -3.39 -13.74
N ARG A 107 -21.76 -3.38 -14.60
CA ARG A 107 -21.33 -4.59 -15.33
C ARG A 107 -20.59 -5.61 -14.46
N THR A 108 -20.21 -5.25 -13.23
CA THR A 108 -19.49 -6.11 -12.30
C THR A 108 -20.29 -6.44 -11.04
N ASP A 109 -21.58 -6.77 -11.21
CA ASP A 109 -22.46 -7.22 -10.11
C ASP A 109 -21.86 -8.33 -9.27
N LEU A 110 -21.06 -9.22 -9.90
CA LEU A 110 -20.36 -10.29 -9.19
C LEU A 110 -19.43 -9.76 -8.09
N MET A 111 -18.66 -8.70 -8.35
CA MET A 111 -17.76 -8.14 -7.35
C MET A 111 -18.52 -7.52 -6.19
N SER A 112 -19.60 -6.81 -6.48
CA SER A 112 -20.51 -6.26 -5.48
C SER A 112 -21.17 -7.36 -4.66
N ALA A 113 -21.63 -8.44 -5.31
CA ALA A 113 -22.22 -9.59 -4.65
C ALA A 113 -21.22 -10.31 -3.72
N VAL A 114 -19.98 -10.51 -4.18
CA VAL A 114 -18.90 -11.11 -3.37
C VAL A 114 -18.58 -10.25 -2.16
N LEU A 115 -18.45 -8.93 -2.34
CA LEU A 115 -18.17 -8.00 -1.23
C LEU A 115 -19.30 -7.96 -0.19
N GLN A 116 -20.56 -8.03 -0.64
CA GLN A 116 -21.74 -8.01 0.22
C GLN A 116 -22.08 -9.40 0.79
N GLY A 117 -21.36 -10.45 0.41
CA GLY A 117 -21.65 -11.82 0.86
C GLY A 117 -22.93 -12.41 0.27
N LYS A 118 -23.39 -11.92 -0.88
CA LYS A 118 -24.59 -12.41 -1.58
C LYS A 118 -24.35 -13.65 -2.46
N VAL A 119 -23.14 -14.19 -2.43
CA VAL A 119 -22.79 -15.40 -3.18
C VAL A 119 -23.21 -16.62 -2.36
N GLU A 120 -23.98 -17.51 -2.95
CA GLU A 120 -24.39 -18.76 -2.34
C GLU A 120 -23.19 -19.67 -2.08
N GLY A 121 -23.22 -20.36 -0.95
CA GLY A 121 -22.21 -21.32 -0.56
C GLY A 121 -21.92 -21.29 0.95
N LYS A 122 -21.57 -22.45 1.49
CA LYS A 122 -21.14 -22.59 2.89
C LYS A 122 -19.62 -22.75 2.93
N ARG A 123 -19.00 -21.98 3.78
CA ARG A 123 -17.58 -22.14 4.03
C ARG A 123 -17.32 -23.28 5.00
N ASN A 124 -16.34 -24.12 4.68
CA ASN A 124 -15.87 -25.17 5.57
C ASN A 124 -15.29 -24.59 6.87
N ARG A 125 -15.38 -25.36 7.97
CA ARG A 125 -14.77 -25.02 9.26
C ARG A 125 -13.27 -24.83 9.09
N GLY A 126 -12.72 -23.75 9.67
CA GLY A 126 -11.30 -23.48 9.59
C GLY A 126 -10.94 -22.09 10.13
N ARG A 127 -9.68 -21.68 9.98
CA ARG A 127 -9.19 -20.38 10.43
C ARG A 127 -10.01 -19.22 9.83
N PRO A 128 -10.33 -18.16 10.63
CA PRO A 128 -11.04 -16.99 10.13
C PRO A 128 -10.34 -16.41 8.89
N PRO A 129 -11.08 -16.06 7.82
CA PRO A 129 -10.48 -15.57 6.59
C PRO A 129 -9.89 -14.18 6.79
N ALA A 130 -8.75 -13.93 6.16
CA ALA A 130 -8.37 -12.59 5.78
C ALA A 130 -9.23 -12.21 4.54
N SER A 131 -10.45 -11.70 4.73
CA SER A 131 -11.32 -11.33 3.62
C SER A 131 -11.01 -9.92 3.14
N LEU A 132 -11.21 -9.66 1.85
CA LEU A 132 -11.08 -8.32 1.27
C LEU A 132 -12.04 -7.33 1.97
N ALA A 133 -13.28 -7.75 2.25
CA ALA A 133 -14.26 -6.95 2.96
C ALA A 133 -13.73 -6.49 4.34
N ARG A 134 -13.17 -7.41 5.14
CA ARG A 134 -12.57 -7.08 6.44
C ARG A 134 -11.38 -6.13 6.29
N ASN A 135 -10.55 -6.33 5.27
CA ASN A 135 -9.42 -5.44 5.02
C ASN A 135 -9.88 -4.02 4.67
N ILE A 136 -10.94 -3.89 3.86
CA ILE A 136 -11.53 -2.61 3.50
C ILE A 136 -12.16 -1.91 4.72
N THR A 137 -12.91 -2.63 5.56
CA THR A 137 -13.49 -2.06 6.79
C THR A 137 -12.41 -1.59 7.76
N ASN A 138 -11.30 -2.33 7.87
CA ASN A 138 -10.17 -1.91 8.69
C ASN A 138 -9.49 -0.64 8.16
N ILE A 139 -9.28 -0.53 6.83
CA ILE A 139 -8.65 0.64 6.22
C ILE A 139 -9.57 1.87 6.32
N SER A 140 -10.87 1.70 6.06
CA SER A 140 -11.83 2.81 6.05
C SER A 140 -12.32 3.23 7.44
N GLY A 141 -12.14 2.37 8.45
CA GLY A 141 -12.72 2.57 9.79
C GLY A 141 -14.25 2.50 9.84
N LYS A 142 -14.90 2.04 8.76
CA LYS A 142 -16.35 2.06 8.59
C LYS A 142 -16.93 0.66 8.42
N LYS A 143 -18.21 0.48 8.78
CA LYS A 143 -18.93 -0.78 8.54
C LYS A 143 -19.12 -1.01 7.03
N LEU A 144 -19.13 -2.26 6.60
CA LEU A 144 -19.22 -2.63 5.17
C LEU A 144 -20.44 -2.01 4.48
N GLN A 145 -21.59 -1.97 5.15
CA GLN A 145 -22.81 -1.36 4.60
C GLN A 145 -22.63 0.14 4.31
N GLU A 146 -21.94 0.85 5.21
CA GLU A 146 -21.62 2.27 5.04
C GLU A 146 -20.62 2.49 3.91
N VAL A 147 -19.61 1.62 3.82
CA VAL A 147 -18.65 1.62 2.70
C VAL A 147 -19.38 1.48 1.37
N VAL A 148 -20.30 0.52 1.25
CA VAL A 148 -21.10 0.31 0.04
C VAL A 148 -21.97 1.52 -0.27
N ARG A 149 -22.60 2.13 0.74
CA ARG A 149 -23.42 3.35 0.55
C ARG A 149 -22.61 4.53 0.06
N LEU A 150 -21.49 4.82 0.72
CA LEU A 150 -20.61 5.94 0.36
C LEU A 150 -19.93 5.73 -1.00
N SER A 151 -19.63 4.49 -1.37
CA SER A 151 -18.99 4.20 -2.65
C SER A 151 -19.85 4.50 -3.87
N LYS A 152 -21.19 4.59 -3.72
CA LYS A 152 -22.12 4.97 -4.80
C LYS A 152 -21.94 6.43 -5.18
N ASP A 153 -21.70 7.32 -4.22
CA ASP A 153 -21.37 8.71 -4.49
C ASP A 153 -19.86 8.91 -4.67
N ARG A 154 -19.47 9.38 -5.85
CA ARG A 154 -18.06 9.52 -6.24
C ARG A 154 -17.31 10.54 -5.38
N GLU A 155 -17.98 11.63 -5.00
CA GLU A 155 -17.36 12.71 -4.23
C GLU A 155 -17.13 12.30 -2.78
N SER A 156 -18.17 11.81 -2.10
CA SER A 156 -18.07 11.28 -0.75
C SER A 156 -17.05 10.15 -0.64
N TRP A 157 -16.94 9.30 -1.68
CA TRP A 157 -15.94 8.25 -1.74
C TRP A 157 -14.51 8.80 -1.87
N ARG A 158 -14.31 9.82 -2.68
CA ARG A 158 -13.01 10.49 -2.83
C ARG A 158 -12.55 11.08 -1.50
N GLN A 159 -13.45 11.76 -0.78
CA GLN A 159 -13.16 12.33 0.54
C GLN A 159 -12.79 11.24 1.55
N LEU A 160 -13.53 10.11 1.57
CA LEU A 160 -13.20 8.97 2.41
C LEU A 160 -11.80 8.42 2.12
N VAL A 161 -11.46 8.21 0.85
CA VAL A 161 -10.13 7.71 0.45
C VAL A 161 -9.02 8.66 0.93
N TRP A 162 -9.22 9.96 0.82
CA TRP A 162 -8.27 10.96 1.29
C TRP A 162 -8.12 10.95 2.81
N SER A 163 -9.22 11.01 3.57
CA SER A 163 -9.20 11.05 5.03
C SER A 163 -8.60 9.77 5.65
N SER A 164 -9.00 8.60 5.15
CA SER A 164 -8.46 7.31 5.64
C SER A 164 -6.96 7.17 5.44
N CYS A 165 -6.43 7.77 4.37
CA CYS A 165 -5.02 7.70 4.04
C CYS A 165 -4.19 8.84 4.67
N ALA A 166 -4.81 9.96 5.00
CA ALA A 166 -4.17 11.03 5.77
C ALA A 166 -3.90 10.59 7.22
N ALA A 167 -4.85 9.90 7.84
CA ALA A 167 -4.68 9.33 9.18
C ALA A 167 -3.53 8.29 9.25
N ALA A 168 -3.27 7.55 8.17
CA ALA A 168 -2.16 6.61 8.11
C ALA A 168 -0.77 7.28 7.98
N ASN A 169 -0.71 8.56 7.63
CA ASN A 169 0.54 9.34 7.59
C ASN A 169 0.95 9.93 8.95
N THR A 170 0.02 9.98 9.91
CA THR A 170 0.31 10.35 11.30
C THR A 170 0.56 9.07 12.09
N VAL A 171 1.74 8.49 11.97
CA VAL A 171 2.19 7.43 12.89
C VAL A 171 2.43 8.08 14.24
N PRO A 172 1.77 7.62 15.33
CA PRO A 172 2.17 8.00 16.68
C PRO A 172 3.61 7.56 16.87
N GLY A 173 4.41 8.44 17.46
CA GLY A 173 5.82 8.20 17.66
C GLY A 173 6.13 6.82 18.22
N ASP A 174 7.15 6.20 17.68
CA ASP A 174 7.82 5.01 18.21
C ASP A 174 8.40 5.38 19.60
N THR A 175 7.54 5.37 20.62
CA THR A 175 7.97 5.19 21.99
C THR A 175 8.08 3.70 22.19
N ASP A 176 9.26 3.13 21.80
CA ASP A 176 9.75 2.00 22.58
C ASP A 176 11.25 1.78 22.33
N ARG A 177 11.90 1.61 23.45
CA ARG A 177 13.29 1.40 23.80
C ARG A 177 13.95 0.20 23.11
#